data_40c99b9b33b623a4f0c1dc006d6cbc0a
#
_entry.id   40c99b9b33b623a4f0c1dc006d6cbc0a
#
_cell.length_a   1.000
_cell.length_b   1.000
_cell.length_c   1.000
_cell.angle_alpha   90.00
_cell.angle_beta   90.00
_cell.angle_gamma   90.00
#
_symmetry.space_group_name_H-M   'P 1'
#
loop_
_entity.id
_entity.type
_entity.pdbx_description
1 polymer ?
#
loop_
_entity_poly.entity_id
_entity_poly.type
_entity_poly.pdbx_seq_one_letter_code
_entity_poly.pdbx_strand_id
1 'polypeptide(L)'
;MNLVQSLAETAKQKGEKPAYIFMDQSVSYDQLNKMVTQFSSNLAKMGIGKGDNVALVVGNSPHFLIGLYGTMKAGATVVPINPIYTADEMHYILQNGDVKTIITLDVLLPVIQSLTTRLPSLEHIIICETSADFNHIETEKMKTFTSLIGTGDLSYEGPELNEEDVAVILYTSGTTGKPKGAMLTHENLYSNASDVASYLQYTADDRVVAALPMFHVFCLTVAVNAPIVNGATILMLPKFSPKEVFRICRTYEPTIFAGVPTMYNYLYLYEEASADDVQTLRLCISGGASMPVALLKNFENRFNVIVSEGYGLSEASPVTCFNPLDRPRKPGSIGTNIWHVENKIVNELGEEVSVGEVGELIVRGPNVMKGYYNAPEDTAAVLRDGWLYTGDLARMDDEGYFYIVDRKKDIVLVGGYNVYPREVEEVLYQHEAVAEVVAIGVPDENLGEAVRAYVVLKNGAVTEEELTYYCSLHLAKYKVPKSIEFLEELPKNTTGKLLRRALREKAVQA
;
A
#
# COMPACT_ATOMS: atom_id res chain seq x y z
N MET A 1 -6.09 8.56 21.38
CA MET A 1 -4.92 9.31 20.79
C MET A 1 -4.98 9.21 19.29
N ASN A 2 -4.60 10.24 18.55
CA ASN A 2 -4.56 10.24 17.08
C ASN A 2 -3.15 10.51 16.54
N LEU A 3 -2.94 10.37 15.22
CA LEU A 3 -1.62 10.54 14.60
C LEU A 3 -1.02 11.94 14.82
N VAL A 4 -1.85 12.99 14.81
CA VAL A 4 -1.39 14.38 15.02
C VAL A 4 -0.87 14.56 16.44
N GLN A 5 -1.64 14.07 17.42
CA GLN A 5 -1.22 14.08 18.84
C GLN A 5 0.04 13.24 19.06
N SER A 6 0.12 12.08 18.39
CA SER A 6 1.30 11.21 18.46
C SER A 6 2.56 11.90 17.93
N LEU A 7 2.48 12.60 16.79
CA LEU A 7 3.61 13.38 16.27
C LEU A 7 4.05 14.46 17.25
N ALA A 8 3.10 15.21 17.82
CA ALA A 8 3.40 16.27 18.77
C ALA A 8 4.06 15.71 20.05
N GLU A 9 3.57 14.60 20.58
CA GLU A 9 4.15 13.94 21.76
C GLU A 9 5.55 13.38 21.45
N THR A 10 5.75 12.77 20.29
CA THR A 10 7.07 12.30 19.84
C THR A 10 8.05 13.46 19.69
N ALA A 11 7.62 14.59 19.11
CA ALA A 11 8.46 15.78 19.01
C ALA A 11 8.85 16.33 20.38
N LYS A 12 7.92 16.34 21.33
CA LYS A 12 8.19 16.76 22.71
C LYS A 12 9.22 15.87 23.42
N GLN A 13 9.15 14.55 23.20
CA GLN A 13 10.02 13.58 23.87
C GLN A 13 11.37 13.41 23.17
N LYS A 14 11.43 13.55 21.85
CA LYS A 14 12.57 13.20 21.00
C LYS A 14 12.87 14.26 19.93
N GLY A 15 12.66 15.53 20.25
CA GLY A 15 12.66 16.65 19.30
C GLY A 15 13.90 16.74 18.42
N GLU A 16 15.08 16.54 18.96
CA GLU A 16 16.36 16.62 18.24
C GLU A 16 16.62 15.41 17.31
N LYS A 17 15.86 14.31 17.49
CA LYS A 17 16.06 13.10 16.72
C LYS A 17 15.57 13.29 15.28
N PRO A 18 16.27 12.73 14.26
CA PRO A 18 15.78 12.73 12.90
C PRO A 18 14.40 12.05 12.79
N ALA A 19 13.39 12.78 12.31
CA ALA A 19 12.11 12.23 11.94
C ALA A 19 12.19 11.58 10.56
N TYR A 20 12.90 12.24 9.64
CA TYR A 20 13.16 11.67 8.32
C TYR A 20 14.49 12.16 7.72
N ILE A 21 14.98 11.39 6.76
CA ILE A 21 16.08 11.76 5.86
C ILE A 21 15.56 11.65 4.42
N PHE A 22 15.73 12.72 3.64
CA PHE A 22 15.33 12.80 2.25
C PHE A 22 16.41 13.50 1.43
N MET A 23 16.90 12.84 0.36
CA MET A 23 17.98 13.39 -0.50
C MET A 23 19.16 13.95 0.34
N ASP A 24 19.59 13.13 1.28
CA ASP A 24 20.71 13.39 2.22
C ASP A 24 20.48 14.59 3.18
N GLN A 25 19.28 15.16 3.21
CA GLN A 25 18.86 16.17 4.18
C GLN A 25 18.10 15.53 5.34
N SER A 26 18.57 15.79 6.55
CA SER A 26 17.95 15.32 7.80
C SER A 26 17.07 16.40 8.40
N VAL A 27 15.86 16.02 8.82
CA VAL A 27 14.91 16.89 9.52
C VAL A 27 14.49 16.22 10.82
N SER A 28 14.62 16.97 11.93
CA SER A 28 14.28 16.47 13.26
C SER A 28 12.76 16.45 13.51
N TYR A 29 12.32 15.75 14.57
CA TYR A 29 10.91 15.73 14.99
C TYR A 29 10.40 17.13 15.37
N ASP A 30 11.22 17.95 16.01
CA ASP A 30 10.89 19.35 16.31
C ASP A 30 10.67 20.17 15.06
N GLN A 31 11.56 20.04 14.09
CA GLN A 31 11.45 20.74 12.83
C GLN A 31 10.20 20.29 12.04
N LEU A 32 9.95 18.98 11.99
CA LEU A 32 8.76 18.44 11.34
C LEU A 32 7.48 18.96 12.00
N ASN A 33 7.39 18.88 13.33
CA ASN A 33 6.20 19.35 14.06
C ASN A 33 5.97 20.87 13.90
N LYS A 34 7.04 21.66 13.85
CA LYS A 34 6.95 23.11 13.54
C LYS A 34 6.39 23.35 12.14
N MET A 35 6.92 22.68 11.12
CA MET A 35 6.43 22.83 9.74
C MET A 35 4.97 22.38 9.61
N VAL A 36 4.60 21.28 10.22
CA VAL A 36 3.21 20.78 10.29
C VAL A 36 2.29 21.80 10.95
N THR A 37 2.74 22.41 12.06
CA THR A 37 1.93 23.41 12.79
C THR A 37 1.76 24.71 11.97
N GLN A 38 2.82 25.21 11.34
CA GLN A 38 2.75 26.39 10.49
C GLN A 38 1.85 26.16 9.27
N PHE A 39 2.01 25.01 8.60
CA PHE A 39 1.19 24.63 7.47
C PHE A 39 -0.29 24.56 7.85
N SER A 40 -0.61 23.89 8.94
CA SER A 40 -1.96 23.76 9.48
C SER A 40 -2.58 25.11 9.85
N SER A 41 -1.82 25.99 10.52
CA SER A 41 -2.26 27.37 10.86
C SER A 41 -2.62 28.18 9.61
N ASN A 42 -1.82 28.03 8.53
CA ASN A 42 -2.09 28.72 7.29
C ASN A 42 -3.27 28.13 6.51
N LEU A 43 -3.48 26.80 6.54
CA LEU A 43 -4.71 26.19 6.02
C LEU A 43 -5.95 26.75 6.71
N ALA A 44 -5.93 26.86 8.05
CA ALA A 44 -7.03 27.44 8.82
C ALA A 44 -7.31 28.91 8.44
N LYS A 45 -6.26 29.72 8.21
CA LYS A 45 -6.40 31.10 7.71
C LYS A 45 -7.01 31.18 6.31
N MET A 46 -6.81 30.14 5.48
CA MET A 46 -7.44 30.01 4.17
C MET A 46 -8.89 29.47 4.27
N GLY A 47 -9.42 29.22 5.48
CA GLY A 47 -10.75 28.69 5.70
C GLY A 47 -10.85 27.17 5.53
N ILE A 48 -9.72 26.45 5.47
CA ILE A 48 -9.67 25.00 5.29
C ILE A 48 -9.66 24.35 6.68
N GLY A 49 -10.61 23.45 6.94
CA GLY A 49 -10.76 22.78 8.23
C GLY A 49 -11.75 21.62 8.22
N LYS A 50 -12.43 21.38 9.35
CA LYS A 50 -13.41 20.28 9.48
C LYS A 50 -14.50 20.36 8.40
N GLY A 51 -14.72 19.21 7.75
CA GLY A 51 -15.68 19.07 6.67
C GLY A 51 -15.12 19.35 5.27
N ASP A 52 -13.87 19.78 5.16
CA ASP A 52 -13.20 19.97 3.87
C ASP A 52 -12.32 18.77 3.51
N ASN A 53 -12.34 18.41 2.24
CA ASN A 53 -11.48 17.38 1.69
C ASN A 53 -10.35 18.01 0.87
N VAL A 54 -9.12 17.64 1.19
CA VAL A 54 -7.88 18.17 0.58
C VAL A 54 -7.17 17.04 -0.18
N ALA A 55 -7.09 17.17 -1.50
CA ALA A 55 -6.32 16.22 -2.30
C ALA A 55 -4.82 16.45 -2.13
N LEU A 56 -4.08 15.36 -1.94
CA LEU A 56 -2.63 15.33 -1.84
C LEU A 56 -2.04 14.57 -3.02
N VAL A 57 -1.72 15.31 -4.10
CA VAL A 57 -1.24 14.78 -5.39
C VAL A 57 0.28 14.91 -5.45
N VAL A 58 0.96 14.19 -4.57
CA VAL A 58 2.41 14.31 -4.35
C VAL A 58 3.03 12.93 -4.19
N GLY A 59 4.22 12.72 -4.73
CA GLY A 59 5.01 11.52 -4.51
C GLY A 59 5.75 11.52 -3.17
N ASN A 60 6.60 10.52 -2.98
CA ASN A 60 7.42 10.38 -1.77
C ASN A 60 8.31 11.62 -1.58
N SER A 61 8.00 12.43 -0.60
CA SER A 61 8.71 13.66 -0.30
C SER A 61 8.31 14.23 1.06
N PRO A 62 9.08 15.17 1.61
CA PRO A 62 8.66 15.94 2.80
C PRO A 62 7.32 16.64 2.61
N HIS A 63 7.00 17.10 1.40
CA HIS A 63 5.71 17.75 1.10
C HIS A 63 4.53 16.81 1.37
N PHE A 64 4.67 15.50 1.04
CA PHE A 64 3.64 14.51 1.36
C PHE A 64 3.42 14.41 2.87
N LEU A 65 4.50 14.25 3.63
CA LEU A 65 4.44 14.07 5.09
C LEU A 65 3.85 15.31 5.78
N ILE A 66 4.35 16.50 5.45
CA ILE A 66 3.88 17.76 6.03
C ILE A 66 2.44 18.05 5.60
N GLY A 67 2.12 17.84 4.31
CA GLY A 67 0.77 18.01 3.77
C GLY A 67 -0.25 17.09 4.43
N LEU A 68 0.11 15.81 4.64
CA LEU A 68 -0.72 14.82 5.33
C LEU A 68 -1.02 15.25 6.77
N TYR A 69 0.02 15.42 7.57
CA TYR A 69 -0.14 15.71 9.01
C TYR A 69 -0.69 17.13 9.25
N GLY A 70 -0.30 18.10 8.42
CA GLY A 70 -0.78 19.47 8.54
C GLY A 70 -2.26 19.61 8.16
N THR A 71 -2.72 18.91 7.14
CA THR A 71 -4.14 18.86 6.77
C THR A 71 -4.96 18.20 7.87
N MET A 72 -4.53 17.05 8.39
CA MET A 72 -5.20 16.39 9.52
C MET A 72 -5.22 17.30 10.76
N LYS A 73 -4.13 18.03 11.05
CA LYS A 73 -4.07 18.96 12.19
C LYS A 73 -5.01 20.16 12.01
N ALA A 74 -5.26 20.59 10.79
CA ALA A 74 -6.27 21.61 10.49
C ALA A 74 -7.72 21.10 10.65
N GLY A 75 -7.91 19.79 10.82
CA GLY A 75 -9.20 19.12 10.93
C GLY A 75 -9.79 18.69 9.60
N ALA A 76 -9.09 18.91 8.48
CA ALA A 76 -9.54 18.52 7.15
C ALA A 76 -9.16 17.07 6.83
N THR A 77 -9.92 16.45 5.92
CA THR A 77 -9.70 15.09 5.45
C THR A 77 -8.72 15.08 4.28
N VAL A 78 -7.73 14.21 4.31
CA VAL A 78 -6.75 14.05 3.22
C VAL A 78 -7.25 13.04 2.20
N VAL A 79 -7.14 13.35 0.92
CA VAL A 79 -7.40 12.45 -0.21
C VAL A 79 -6.08 12.23 -0.95
N PRO A 80 -5.27 11.23 -0.58
CA PRO A 80 -4.02 10.94 -1.29
C PRO A 80 -4.32 10.43 -2.69
N ILE A 81 -3.67 11.04 -3.69
CA ILE A 81 -3.85 10.69 -5.10
C ILE A 81 -2.49 10.40 -5.73
N ASN A 82 -2.43 9.34 -6.52
CA ASN A 82 -1.24 9.01 -7.29
C ASN A 82 -0.94 10.12 -8.32
N PRO A 83 0.24 10.77 -8.26
CA PRO A 83 0.59 11.88 -9.15
C PRO A 83 0.76 11.50 -10.62
N ILE A 84 0.82 10.20 -10.95
CA ILE A 84 0.91 9.75 -12.34
C ILE A 84 -0.43 9.39 -12.98
N TYR A 85 -1.55 9.55 -12.26
CA TYR A 85 -2.87 9.37 -12.84
C TYR A 85 -3.13 10.37 -13.98
N THR A 86 -3.91 9.93 -14.95
CA THR A 86 -4.39 10.80 -16.02
C THR A 86 -5.32 11.89 -15.50
N ALA A 87 -5.53 12.94 -16.27
CA ALA A 87 -6.46 14.01 -15.91
C ALA A 87 -7.89 13.46 -15.64
N ASP A 88 -8.34 12.47 -16.39
CA ASP A 88 -9.69 11.90 -16.22
C ASP A 88 -9.81 11.04 -14.96
N GLU A 89 -8.78 10.27 -14.62
CA GLU A 89 -8.73 9.51 -13.37
C GLU A 89 -8.71 10.47 -12.17
N MET A 90 -7.89 11.52 -12.21
CA MET A 90 -7.85 12.56 -11.18
C MET A 90 -9.21 13.28 -11.07
N HIS A 91 -9.81 13.66 -12.20
CA HIS A 91 -11.10 14.33 -12.22
C HIS A 91 -12.18 13.54 -11.48
N TYR A 92 -12.26 12.24 -11.75
CA TYR A 92 -13.23 11.38 -11.07
C TYR A 92 -13.06 11.39 -9.55
N ILE A 93 -11.81 11.23 -9.07
CA ILE A 93 -11.53 11.18 -7.63
C ILE A 93 -11.80 12.54 -6.99
N LEU A 94 -11.35 13.63 -7.60
CA LEU A 94 -11.53 14.99 -7.10
C LEU A 94 -13.01 15.39 -7.01
N GLN A 95 -13.80 14.99 -8.02
CA GLN A 95 -15.24 15.25 -8.05
C GLN A 95 -16.01 14.39 -7.04
N ASN A 96 -15.76 13.06 -7.04
CA ASN A 96 -16.45 12.14 -6.14
C ASN A 96 -16.08 12.40 -4.67
N GLY A 97 -14.83 12.83 -4.42
CA GLY A 97 -14.31 13.15 -3.10
C GLY A 97 -14.65 14.57 -2.62
N ASP A 98 -15.49 15.32 -3.32
CA ASP A 98 -15.90 16.70 -2.98
C ASP A 98 -14.68 17.58 -2.61
N VAL A 99 -13.58 17.46 -3.37
CA VAL A 99 -12.32 18.14 -3.09
C VAL A 99 -12.42 19.63 -3.39
N LYS A 100 -12.04 20.47 -2.41
CA LYS A 100 -11.99 21.92 -2.55
C LYS A 100 -10.56 22.47 -2.64
N THR A 101 -9.59 21.74 -2.14
CA THR A 101 -8.18 22.15 -2.13
C THR A 101 -7.31 21.04 -2.67
N ILE A 102 -6.35 21.40 -3.54
CA ILE A 102 -5.34 20.46 -4.07
C ILE A 102 -3.95 20.90 -3.64
N ILE A 103 -3.18 19.99 -3.05
CA ILE A 103 -1.74 20.10 -2.84
C ILE A 103 -1.07 19.30 -3.94
N THR A 104 -0.27 19.93 -4.79
CA THR A 104 0.31 19.28 -5.98
C THR A 104 1.72 19.75 -6.29
N LEU A 105 2.44 19.00 -7.13
CA LEU A 105 3.75 19.38 -7.63
C LEU A 105 3.63 20.46 -8.70
N ASP A 106 4.61 21.38 -8.79
CA ASP A 106 4.71 22.41 -9.83
C ASP A 106 4.67 21.83 -11.25
N VAL A 107 5.32 20.68 -11.46
CA VAL A 107 5.33 19.97 -12.76
C VAL A 107 3.95 19.44 -13.17
N LEU A 108 3.03 19.27 -12.25
CA LEU A 108 1.65 18.82 -12.51
C LEU A 108 0.67 20.00 -12.70
N LEU A 109 1.10 21.23 -12.47
CA LEU A 109 0.24 22.40 -12.55
C LEU A 109 -0.52 22.52 -13.88
N PRO A 110 0.06 22.24 -15.07
CA PRO A 110 -0.70 22.26 -16.32
C PRO A 110 -1.87 21.28 -16.34
N VAL A 111 -1.69 20.08 -15.78
CA VAL A 111 -2.74 19.05 -15.66
C VAL A 111 -3.83 19.54 -14.71
N ILE A 112 -3.47 20.04 -13.53
CA ILE A 112 -4.43 20.54 -12.54
C ILE A 112 -5.21 21.74 -13.09
N GLN A 113 -4.54 22.68 -13.79
CA GLN A 113 -5.21 23.82 -14.41
C GLN A 113 -6.24 23.39 -15.47
N SER A 114 -5.96 22.32 -16.23
CA SER A 114 -6.94 21.77 -17.19
C SER A 114 -8.19 21.22 -16.51
N LEU A 115 -8.10 20.84 -15.24
CA LEU A 115 -9.22 20.32 -14.45
C LEU A 115 -10.04 21.45 -13.79
N THR A 116 -9.49 22.65 -13.58
CA THR A 116 -10.19 23.72 -12.86
C THR A 116 -11.51 24.13 -13.50
N THR A 117 -11.61 24.08 -14.82
CA THR A 117 -12.87 24.37 -15.55
C THR A 117 -13.92 23.30 -15.38
N ARG A 118 -13.50 22.07 -15.07
CA ARG A 118 -14.36 20.88 -14.86
C ARG A 118 -14.71 20.66 -13.38
N LEU A 119 -14.05 21.39 -12.47
CA LEU A 119 -14.20 21.28 -11.02
C LEU A 119 -14.49 22.67 -10.41
N PRO A 120 -15.73 23.17 -10.56
CA PRO A 120 -16.10 24.51 -10.08
C PRO A 120 -16.02 24.64 -8.54
N SER A 121 -16.04 23.52 -7.82
CA SER A 121 -15.89 23.46 -6.36
C SER A 121 -14.44 23.65 -5.88
N LEU A 122 -13.46 23.63 -6.79
CA LEU A 122 -12.05 23.79 -6.43
C LEU A 122 -11.75 25.26 -6.09
N GLU A 123 -11.42 25.50 -4.83
CA GLU A 123 -11.18 26.83 -4.27
C GLU A 123 -9.71 27.17 -4.19
N HIS A 124 -8.84 26.22 -3.81
CA HIS A 124 -7.43 26.46 -3.56
C HIS A 124 -6.50 25.43 -4.23
N ILE A 125 -5.35 25.91 -4.70
CA ILE A 125 -4.24 25.10 -5.21
C ILE A 125 -2.97 25.48 -4.43
N ILE A 126 -2.35 24.50 -3.77
CA ILE A 126 -1.08 24.65 -3.05
C ILE A 126 -0.02 23.91 -3.87
N ILE A 127 1.01 24.66 -4.29
CA ILE A 127 2.04 24.17 -5.21
C ILE A 127 3.29 23.83 -4.43
N CYS A 128 3.70 22.57 -4.48
CA CYS A 128 4.99 22.10 -3.99
C CYS A 128 6.06 22.40 -5.05
N GLU A 129 6.96 23.29 -4.73
CA GLU A 129 8.04 23.72 -5.62
C GLU A 129 9.12 22.65 -5.68
N THR A 130 9.32 22.04 -6.83
CA THR A 130 10.35 21.03 -7.08
C THR A 130 11.41 21.51 -8.06
N SER A 131 11.10 22.51 -8.87
CA SER A 131 12.02 23.15 -9.80
C SER A 131 12.63 24.41 -9.18
N ALA A 132 13.96 24.54 -9.25
CA ALA A 132 14.67 25.75 -8.79
C ALA A 132 14.26 27.03 -9.54
N ASP A 133 13.78 26.89 -10.76
CA ASP A 133 13.35 27.99 -11.61
C ASP A 133 11.84 28.30 -11.49
N PHE A 134 11.11 27.55 -10.64
CA PHE A 134 9.69 27.78 -10.45
C PHE A 134 9.48 29.14 -9.77
N ASN A 135 8.90 30.05 -10.51
CA ASN A 135 8.55 31.40 -10.02
C ASN A 135 7.07 31.63 -10.29
N HIS A 136 6.28 31.68 -9.24
CA HIS A 136 4.84 31.89 -9.32
C HIS A 136 4.42 33.07 -8.46
N ILE A 137 3.59 33.94 -9.03
CA ILE A 137 2.95 35.02 -8.25
C ILE A 137 1.78 34.44 -7.50
N GLU A 138 1.87 34.42 -6.17
CA GLU A 138 0.79 33.97 -5.31
C GLU A 138 -0.47 34.80 -5.48
N THR A 139 -1.60 34.14 -5.44
CA THR A 139 -2.94 34.73 -5.46
C THR A 139 -3.73 34.21 -4.26
N GLU A 140 -4.96 34.66 -4.08
CA GLU A 140 -5.86 34.11 -3.05
C GLU A 140 -6.13 32.61 -3.28
N LYS A 141 -6.21 32.18 -4.55
CA LYS A 141 -6.48 30.76 -4.91
C LYS A 141 -5.23 29.91 -5.04
N MET A 142 -4.07 30.47 -5.25
CA MET A 142 -2.83 29.72 -5.50
C MET A 142 -1.73 30.19 -4.54
N LYS A 143 -1.22 29.25 -3.75
CA LYS A 143 -0.14 29.46 -2.78
C LYS A 143 1.01 28.51 -3.05
N THR A 144 2.21 28.89 -2.66
CA THR A 144 3.36 28.00 -2.65
C THR A 144 3.45 27.25 -1.32
N PHE A 145 3.89 26.00 -1.35
CA PHE A 145 4.02 25.19 -0.15
C PHE A 145 5.06 25.79 0.82
N THR A 146 6.16 26.30 0.26
CA THR A 146 7.24 26.95 1.02
C THR A 146 6.72 28.17 1.80
N SER A 147 5.84 28.98 1.23
CA SER A 147 5.25 30.13 1.93
C SER A 147 4.40 29.69 3.15
N LEU A 148 3.74 28.54 3.07
CA LEU A 148 2.86 28.05 4.12
C LEU A 148 3.62 27.36 5.27
N ILE A 149 4.81 26.82 5.04
CA ILE A 149 5.64 26.21 6.08
C ILE A 149 6.66 27.17 6.70
N GLY A 150 6.94 28.31 6.03
CA GLY A 150 7.90 29.32 6.50
C GLY A 150 7.29 30.39 7.40
N THR A 151 5.96 30.53 7.35
CA THR A 151 5.22 31.61 8.02
C THR A 151 4.02 31.08 8.73
N GLY A 152 3.76 30.95 9.83
CA GLY A 152 2.55 30.41 10.49
C GLY A 152 2.61 30.62 11.99
N ASP A 153 1.47 30.51 12.62
CA ASP A 153 1.40 30.59 14.05
C ASP A 153 1.82 29.24 14.67
N LEU A 154 2.95 29.24 15.35
CA LEU A 154 3.48 28.05 16.04
C LEU A 154 2.67 27.66 17.30
N SER A 155 1.82 28.56 17.79
CA SER A 155 0.89 28.28 18.89
C SER A 155 -0.43 27.66 18.44
N TYR A 156 -0.61 27.44 17.13
CA TYR A 156 -1.85 26.87 16.61
C TYR A 156 -2.04 25.41 17.05
N GLU A 157 -3.08 25.15 17.79
CA GLU A 157 -3.41 23.82 18.32
C GLU A 157 -4.33 23.00 17.42
N GLY A 158 -5.04 23.67 16.49
CA GLY A 158 -6.06 23.04 15.64
C GLY A 158 -7.41 22.88 16.36
N PRO A 159 -8.43 22.41 15.64
CA PRO A 159 -9.71 22.06 16.25
C PRO A 159 -9.60 20.77 17.07
N GLU A 160 -10.55 20.55 17.96
CA GLU A 160 -10.71 19.24 18.61
C GLU A 160 -11.03 18.16 17.57
N LEU A 161 -10.20 17.10 17.54
CA LEU A 161 -10.35 15.96 16.65
C LEU A 161 -10.89 14.76 17.42
N ASN A 162 -12.04 14.25 16.98
CA ASN A 162 -12.61 13.02 17.52
C ASN A 162 -11.99 11.79 16.83
N GLU A 163 -11.95 10.69 17.54
CA GLU A 163 -11.43 9.42 16.99
C GLU A 163 -12.19 8.94 15.75
N GLU A 164 -13.51 9.23 15.70
CA GLU A 164 -14.43 8.91 14.61
C GLU A 164 -14.41 9.91 13.43
N ASP A 165 -13.70 11.05 13.55
CA ASP A 165 -13.54 11.98 12.44
C ASP A 165 -12.74 11.31 11.32
N VAL A 166 -13.18 11.46 10.06
CA VAL A 166 -12.47 10.91 8.91
C VAL A 166 -11.20 11.71 8.67
N ALA A 167 -10.06 11.04 8.75
CA ALA A 167 -8.75 11.64 8.56
C ALA A 167 -8.23 11.49 7.11
N VAL A 168 -8.54 10.34 6.48
CA VAL A 168 -8.08 10.03 5.12
C VAL A 168 -9.20 9.33 4.34
N ILE A 169 -9.37 9.67 3.06
CA ILE A 169 -10.17 8.91 2.11
C ILE A 169 -9.23 8.32 1.07
N LEU A 170 -9.08 6.99 1.10
CA LEU A 170 -8.22 6.25 0.16
C LEU A 170 -9.03 5.65 -0.99
N TYR A 171 -8.76 6.10 -2.21
CA TYR A 171 -9.40 5.55 -3.39
C TYR A 171 -8.74 4.25 -3.83
N THR A 172 -9.54 3.18 -3.88
CA THR A 172 -9.14 1.85 -4.34
C THR A 172 -9.73 1.55 -5.70
N SER A 173 -9.01 0.80 -6.53
CA SER A 173 -9.56 0.27 -7.78
C SER A 173 -10.61 -0.79 -7.45
N GLY A 174 -11.86 -0.36 -7.33
CA GLY A 174 -12.99 -1.24 -7.04
C GLY A 174 -13.15 -2.36 -8.06
N THR A 175 -13.87 -3.41 -7.65
CA THR A 175 -14.21 -4.56 -8.51
C THR A 175 -15.19 -4.19 -9.64
N THR A 176 -15.91 -3.07 -9.49
CA THR A 176 -16.97 -2.58 -10.40
C THR A 176 -16.47 -1.59 -11.45
N GLY A 177 -15.17 -1.32 -11.51
CA GLY A 177 -14.55 -0.49 -12.54
C GLY A 177 -14.32 0.98 -12.15
N LYS A 178 -15.08 1.56 -11.22
CA LYS A 178 -14.82 2.91 -10.69
C LYS A 178 -14.15 2.82 -9.32
N PRO A 179 -13.13 3.68 -9.03
CA PRO A 179 -12.51 3.72 -7.73
C PRO A 179 -13.51 4.10 -6.62
N LYS A 180 -13.38 3.48 -5.43
CA LYS A 180 -14.18 3.78 -4.25
C LYS A 180 -13.29 4.35 -3.16
N GLY A 181 -13.74 5.39 -2.50
CA GLY A 181 -13.01 6.07 -1.43
C GLY A 181 -13.28 5.44 -0.07
N ALA A 182 -12.37 4.62 0.46
CA ALA A 182 -12.45 4.08 1.82
C ALA A 182 -12.19 5.20 2.84
N MET A 183 -13.16 5.46 3.72
CA MET A 183 -13.07 6.46 4.79
C MET A 183 -12.34 5.88 6.00
N LEU A 184 -11.13 6.36 6.26
CA LEU A 184 -10.31 5.96 7.41
C LEU A 184 -10.35 7.07 8.47
N THR A 185 -10.78 6.72 9.66
CA THR A 185 -10.86 7.65 10.78
C THR A 185 -9.48 7.84 11.45
N HIS A 186 -9.38 8.82 12.34
CA HIS A 186 -8.19 9.00 13.16
C HIS A 186 -7.88 7.77 14.00
N GLU A 187 -8.91 7.09 14.55
CA GLU A 187 -8.75 5.83 15.27
C GLU A 187 -8.20 4.72 14.38
N ASN A 188 -8.80 4.52 13.20
CA ASN A 188 -8.36 3.46 12.29
C ASN A 188 -6.86 3.55 11.96
N LEU A 189 -6.40 4.75 11.62
CA LEU A 189 -5.01 4.97 11.23
C LEU A 189 -4.05 4.87 12.42
N TYR A 190 -4.42 5.43 13.57
CA TYR A 190 -3.56 5.42 14.75
C TYR A 190 -3.46 4.02 15.35
N SER A 191 -4.59 3.32 15.53
CA SER A 191 -4.59 1.96 16.09
C SER A 191 -3.77 1.02 15.24
N ASN A 192 -3.97 1.04 13.92
CA ASN A 192 -3.23 0.16 13.02
C ASN A 192 -1.72 0.46 13.00
N ALA A 193 -1.32 1.74 13.00
CA ALA A 193 0.09 2.13 13.08
C ALA A 193 0.73 1.68 14.42
N SER A 194 0.03 1.84 15.53
CA SER A 194 0.47 1.44 16.86
C SER A 194 0.57 -0.09 16.99
N ASP A 195 -0.43 -0.80 16.49
CA ASP A 195 -0.47 -2.27 16.53
C ASP A 195 0.64 -2.89 15.65
N VAL A 196 0.84 -2.35 14.44
CA VAL A 196 1.94 -2.76 13.55
C VAL A 196 3.29 -2.53 14.22
N ALA A 197 3.49 -1.33 14.79
CA ALA A 197 4.75 -1.00 15.45
C ALA A 197 5.02 -1.92 16.66
N SER A 198 4.01 -2.18 17.47
CA SER A 198 4.12 -3.06 18.63
C SER A 198 4.34 -4.52 18.20
N TYR A 199 3.57 -5.02 17.22
CA TYR A 199 3.65 -6.40 16.76
C TYR A 199 4.99 -6.73 16.09
N LEU A 200 5.52 -5.80 15.29
CA LEU A 200 6.81 -5.93 14.60
C LEU A 200 7.98 -5.37 15.43
N GLN A 201 7.72 -5.04 16.71
CA GLN A 201 8.73 -4.59 17.68
C GLN A 201 9.52 -3.38 17.16
N TYR A 202 8.85 -2.37 16.62
CA TYR A 202 9.49 -1.12 16.25
C TYR A 202 10.00 -0.40 17.51
N THR A 203 11.15 0.19 17.38
CA THR A 203 11.76 1.00 18.43
C THR A 203 12.12 2.38 17.92
N ALA A 204 12.40 3.29 18.85
CA ALA A 204 12.88 4.60 18.46
C ALA A 204 14.22 4.55 17.71
N ASP A 205 15.04 3.52 17.88
CA ASP A 205 16.33 3.41 17.22
C ASP A 205 16.25 2.87 15.81
N ASP A 206 15.05 2.46 15.38
CA ASP A 206 14.84 1.97 14.02
C ASP A 206 14.96 3.08 12.97
N ARG A 207 15.46 2.68 11.82
CA ARG A 207 15.52 3.47 10.58
C ARG A 207 14.78 2.70 9.50
N VAL A 208 13.63 3.24 9.07
CA VAL A 208 12.68 2.55 8.21
C VAL A 208 12.74 3.10 6.80
N VAL A 209 13.00 2.25 5.81
CA VAL A 209 13.04 2.65 4.40
C VAL A 209 11.63 2.78 3.83
N ALA A 210 11.25 4.00 3.45
CA ALA A 210 10.02 4.31 2.74
C ALA A 210 10.27 4.35 1.21
N ALA A 211 10.37 3.16 0.59
CA ALA A 211 10.58 2.99 -0.84
C ALA A 211 9.27 2.80 -1.63
N LEU A 212 8.22 2.35 -0.94
CA LEU A 212 6.86 2.24 -1.49
C LEU A 212 6.21 3.62 -1.63
N PRO A 213 5.24 3.80 -2.54
CA PRO A 213 4.49 5.05 -2.64
C PRO A 213 3.79 5.42 -1.33
N MET A 214 4.06 6.62 -0.80
CA MET A 214 3.48 7.08 0.47
C MET A 214 1.96 7.33 0.38
N PHE A 215 1.44 7.59 -0.82
CA PHE A 215 -0.01 7.70 -1.06
C PHE A 215 -0.73 6.35 -0.99
N HIS A 216 -0.01 5.24 -0.95
CA HIS A 216 -0.56 3.90 -0.78
C HIS A 216 -0.56 3.50 0.69
N VAL A 217 -1.68 2.95 1.17
CA VAL A 217 -1.92 2.64 2.58
C VAL A 217 -0.83 1.76 3.23
N PHE A 218 -0.20 0.86 2.49
CA PHE A 218 0.87 0.00 3.02
C PHE A 218 2.08 0.85 3.46
N CYS A 219 2.60 1.72 2.58
CA CYS A 219 3.67 2.64 2.95
C CYS A 219 3.24 3.60 4.05
N LEU A 220 2.04 4.18 3.89
CA LEU A 220 1.48 5.14 4.82
C LEU A 220 1.46 4.62 6.27
N THR A 221 1.07 3.36 6.47
CA THR A 221 1.03 2.79 7.81
C THR A 221 2.38 2.23 8.23
N VAL A 222 2.98 1.33 7.45
CA VAL A 222 4.15 0.55 7.89
C VAL A 222 5.45 1.35 7.86
N ALA A 223 5.62 2.26 6.88
CA ALA A 223 6.87 3.00 6.70
C ALA A 223 6.76 4.50 7.02
N VAL A 224 5.56 5.02 7.37
CA VAL A 224 5.35 6.42 7.74
C VAL A 224 4.74 6.53 9.14
N ASN A 225 3.51 6.08 9.34
CA ASN A 225 2.80 6.31 10.61
C ASN A 225 3.38 5.48 11.76
N ALA A 226 3.70 4.19 11.55
CA ALA A 226 4.28 3.33 12.58
C ALA A 226 5.66 3.86 13.06
N PRO A 227 6.59 4.27 12.19
CA PRO A 227 7.81 4.97 12.62
C PRO A 227 7.55 6.21 13.46
N ILE A 228 6.63 7.08 13.03
CA ILE A 228 6.32 8.34 13.74
C ILE A 228 5.77 8.07 15.14
N VAL A 229 4.85 7.12 15.27
CA VAL A 229 4.26 6.73 16.56
C VAL A 229 5.35 6.27 17.55
N ASN A 230 6.40 5.61 17.08
CA ASN A 230 7.50 5.11 17.92
C ASN A 230 8.71 6.03 18.01
N GLY A 231 8.75 7.11 17.24
CA GLY A 231 9.89 8.01 17.19
C GLY A 231 11.10 7.42 16.44
N ALA A 232 10.87 6.55 15.48
CA ALA A 232 11.87 6.01 14.56
C ALA A 232 12.18 7.00 13.43
N THR A 233 13.24 6.79 12.66
CA THR A 233 13.63 7.64 11.55
C THR A 233 13.14 7.06 10.23
N ILE A 234 12.50 7.88 9.40
CA ILE A 234 12.05 7.50 8.04
C ILE A 234 13.14 7.84 7.03
N LEU A 235 13.60 6.86 6.27
CA LEU A 235 14.51 7.05 5.14
C LEU A 235 13.66 7.08 3.85
N MET A 236 13.35 8.28 3.37
CA MET A 236 12.47 8.46 2.22
C MET A 236 13.21 8.31 0.90
N LEU A 237 12.72 7.42 0.03
CA LEU A 237 13.16 7.35 -1.36
C LEU A 237 12.11 8.00 -2.28
N PRO A 238 12.50 8.97 -3.12
CA PRO A 238 11.58 9.56 -4.09
C PRO A 238 10.99 8.52 -5.04
N LYS A 239 11.80 7.53 -5.42
CA LYS A 239 11.43 6.42 -6.30
C LYS A 239 12.26 5.19 -5.95
N PHE A 240 11.64 4.03 -5.95
CA PHE A 240 12.34 2.76 -5.80
C PHE A 240 13.33 2.52 -6.94
N SER A 241 14.55 2.16 -6.59
CA SER A 241 15.50 1.45 -7.46
C SER A 241 16.45 0.61 -6.60
N PRO A 242 16.89 -0.56 -7.04
CA PRO A 242 17.85 -1.38 -6.30
C PRO A 242 19.10 -0.61 -5.92
N LYS A 243 19.68 0.13 -6.86
CA LYS A 243 20.89 0.96 -6.64
C LYS A 243 20.70 1.94 -5.46
N GLU A 244 19.56 2.65 -5.42
CA GLU A 244 19.30 3.62 -4.34
C GLU A 244 19.00 2.93 -2.99
N VAL A 245 18.32 1.79 -2.99
CA VAL A 245 18.11 1.02 -1.76
C VAL A 245 19.44 0.61 -1.15
N PHE A 246 20.36 0.01 -1.95
CA PHE A 246 21.66 -0.39 -1.45
C PHE A 246 22.56 0.82 -1.10
N ARG A 247 22.45 1.95 -1.81
CA ARG A 247 23.13 3.20 -1.42
C ARG A 247 22.68 3.63 -0.02
N ILE A 248 21.38 3.65 0.23
CA ILE A 248 20.81 4.00 1.55
C ILE A 248 21.24 2.99 2.61
N CYS A 249 21.29 1.71 2.29
CA CYS A 249 21.76 0.68 3.22
C CYS A 249 23.21 0.93 3.65
N ARG A 250 24.09 1.25 2.72
CA ARG A 250 25.51 1.56 3.01
C ARG A 250 25.71 2.88 3.75
N THR A 251 24.83 3.88 3.51
CA THR A 251 25.03 5.24 4.04
C THR A 251 24.33 5.47 5.37
N TYR A 252 23.10 4.96 5.51
CA TYR A 252 22.23 5.26 6.65
C TYR A 252 21.90 4.04 7.49
N GLU A 253 22.41 2.87 7.12
CA GLU A 253 22.27 1.63 7.90
C GLU A 253 20.82 1.40 8.38
N PRO A 254 19.82 1.28 7.49
CA PRO A 254 18.46 1.02 7.89
C PRO A 254 18.32 -0.30 8.65
N THR A 255 17.31 -0.35 9.51
CA THR A 255 17.01 -1.54 10.31
C THR A 255 15.76 -2.27 9.78
N ILE A 256 14.91 -1.56 9.06
CA ILE A 256 13.65 -2.09 8.52
C ILE A 256 13.49 -1.67 7.06
N PHE A 257 13.14 -2.63 6.20
CA PHE A 257 12.77 -2.40 4.80
C PHE A 257 11.37 -2.95 4.52
N ALA A 258 10.46 -2.12 4.00
CA ALA A 258 9.14 -2.54 3.57
C ALA A 258 9.02 -2.49 2.04
N GLY A 259 8.56 -3.58 1.43
CA GLY A 259 8.45 -3.69 -0.02
C GLY A 259 7.38 -4.67 -0.48
N VAL A 260 7.09 -4.66 -1.77
CA VAL A 260 6.26 -5.67 -2.43
C VAL A 260 7.13 -6.76 -3.05
N PRO A 261 6.60 -7.96 -3.36
CA PRO A 261 7.41 -9.07 -3.89
C PRO A 261 8.26 -8.72 -5.13
N THR A 262 7.74 -7.87 -6.01
CA THR A 262 8.49 -7.40 -7.20
C THR A 262 9.73 -6.57 -6.83
N MET A 263 9.66 -5.76 -5.77
CA MET A 263 10.84 -5.05 -5.26
C MET A 263 11.89 -6.01 -4.72
N TYR A 264 11.46 -7.03 -3.95
CA TYR A 264 12.35 -8.09 -3.48
C TYR A 264 13.02 -8.86 -4.61
N ASN A 265 12.27 -9.13 -5.69
CA ASN A 265 12.84 -9.79 -6.87
C ASN A 265 13.91 -8.91 -7.53
N TYR A 266 13.65 -7.62 -7.74
CA TYR A 266 14.64 -6.69 -8.28
C TYR A 266 15.88 -6.55 -7.40
N LEU A 267 15.72 -6.48 -6.08
CA LEU A 267 16.83 -6.47 -5.14
C LEU A 267 17.61 -7.79 -5.16
N TYR A 268 16.90 -8.92 -5.25
CA TYR A 268 17.53 -10.24 -5.35
C TYR A 268 18.35 -10.40 -6.63
N LEU A 269 17.91 -9.84 -7.75
CA LEU A 269 18.59 -9.94 -9.03
C LEU A 269 19.71 -8.90 -9.20
N TYR A 270 19.84 -7.93 -8.29
CA TYR A 270 20.86 -6.88 -8.41
C TYR A 270 22.24 -7.43 -8.06
N GLU A 271 23.08 -7.59 -9.10
CA GLU A 271 24.38 -8.30 -9.00
C GLU A 271 25.41 -7.59 -8.14
N GLU A 272 25.38 -6.23 -8.10
CA GLU A 272 26.34 -5.40 -7.36
C GLU A 272 26.12 -5.42 -5.83
N ALA A 273 25.10 -6.12 -5.34
CA ALA A 273 24.78 -6.18 -3.92
C ALA A 273 25.29 -7.45 -3.22
N SER A 274 25.72 -7.29 -2.00
CA SER A 274 26.12 -8.36 -1.09
C SER A 274 25.33 -8.35 0.21
N ALA A 275 25.47 -9.41 1.03
CA ALA A 275 24.88 -9.47 2.37
C ALA A 275 25.42 -8.38 3.30
N ASP A 276 26.68 -7.97 3.11
CA ASP A 276 27.31 -6.92 3.92
C ASP A 276 26.63 -5.56 3.76
N ASP A 277 26.02 -5.31 2.59
CA ASP A 277 25.31 -4.05 2.33
C ASP A 277 24.05 -3.88 3.18
N VAL A 278 23.47 -4.97 3.66
CA VAL A 278 22.17 -5.00 4.37
C VAL A 278 22.28 -5.61 5.77
N GLN A 279 23.48 -5.75 6.32
CA GLN A 279 23.75 -6.37 7.62
C GLN A 279 22.99 -5.72 8.80
N THR A 280 22.58 -4.46 8.67
CA THR A 280 21.81 -3.75 9.70
C THR A 280 20.30 -3.99 9.62
N LEU A 281 19.81 -4.57 8.49
CA LEU A 281 18.40 -4.90 8.35
C LEU A 281 18.03 -6.07 9.26
N ARG A 282 17.37 -5.75 10.38
CA ARG A 282 16.82 -6.75 11.29
C ARG A 282 15.48 -7.33 10.81
N LEU A 283 14.79 -6.59 9.95
CA LEU A 283 13.44 -6.95 9.47
C LEU A 283 13.18 -6.42 8.06
N CYS A 284 12.78 -7.31 7.18
CA CYS A 284 12.18 -7.00 5.90
C CYS A 284 10.68 -7.34 5.97
N ILE A 285 9.82 -6.47 5.43
CA ILE A 285 8.37 -6.62 5.48
C ILE A 285 7.84 -6.74 4.05
N SER A 286 7.21 -7.86 3.74
CA SER A 286 6.56 -8.07 2.44
C SER A 286 5.05 -8.02 2.57
N GLY A 287 4.38 -7.31 1.65
CA GLY A 287 2.92 -7.20 1.62
C GLY A 287 2.39 -6.65 0.29
N GLY A 288 1.08 -6.43 0.21
CA GLY A 288 0.41 -5.90 -0.98
C GLY A 288 0.20 -6.93 -2.10
N ALA A 289 0.97 -8.01 -2.12
CA ALA A 289 0.80 -9.19 -2.94
C ALA A 289 1.42 -10.39 -2.22
N SER A 290 1.06 -11.61 -2.63
CA SER A 290 1.66 -12.82 -2.06
C SER A 290 3.12 -12.95 -2.48
N MET A 291 3.98 -13.24 -1.51
CA MET A 291 5.41 -13.47 -1.75
C MET A 291 5.62 -14.92 -2.19
N PRO A 292 6.15 -15.18 -3.40
CA PRO A 292 6.49 -16.55 -3.81
C PRO A 292 7.46 -17.17 -2.81
N VAL A 293 7.15 -18.38 -2.33
CA VAL A 293 7.95 -19.06 -1.29
C VAL A 293 9.41 -19.25 -1.72
N ALA A 294 9.63 -19.52 -3.01
CA ALA A 294 10.98 -19.65 -3.56
C ALA A 294 11.75 -18.33 -3.47
N LEU A 295 11.12 -17.20 -3.85
CA LEU A 295 11.74 -15.88 -3.78
C LEU A 295 12.06 -15.49 -2.32
N LEU A 296 11.13 -15.72 -1.39
CA LEU A 296 11.33 -15.45 0.03
C LEU A 296 12.58 -16.18 0.55
N LYS A 297 12.66 -17.50 0.34
CA LYS A 297 13.80 -18.31 0.80
C LYS A 297 15.10 -17.90 0.14
N ASN A 298 15.09 -17.63 -1.16
CA ASN A 298 16.29 -17.22 -1.89
C ASN A 298 16.79 -15.85 -1.41
N PHE A 299 15.87 -14.90 -1.13
CA PHE A 299 16.22 -13.58 -0.62
C PHE A 299 16.81 -13.66 0.78
N GLU A 300 16.16 -14.38 1.70
CA GLU A 300 16.66 -14.59 3.06
C GLU A 300 18.05 -15.25 3.06
N ASN A 301 18.24 -16.28 2.24
CA ASN A 301 19.53 -16.98 2.12
C ASN A 301 20.63 -16.10 1.53
N ARG A 302 20.32 -15.29 0.48
CA ARG A 302 21.31 -14.42 -0.16
C ARG A 302 21.79 -13.31 0.76
N PHE A 303 20.86 -12.67 1.48
CA PHE A 303 21.12 -11.45 2.23
C PHE A 303 21.21 -11.66 3.75
N ASN A 304 20.98 -12.87 4.24
CA ASN A 304 20.94 -13.23 5.67
C ASN A 304 20.02 -12.30 6.49
N VAL A 305 18.83 -12.03 5.99
CA VAL A 305 17.81 -11.18 6.61
C VAL A 305 16.55 -11.97 6.93
N ILE A 306 15.67 -11.40 7.74
CA ILE A 306 14.36 -11.94 8.08
C ILE A 306 13.29 -11.24 7.24
N VAL A 307 12.45 -12.00 6.53
CA VAL A 307 11.28 -11.46 5.82
C VAL A 307 10.01 -11.88 6.55
N SER A 308 9.24 -10.90 7.07
CA SER A 308 7.90 -11.11 7.59
C SER A 308 6.88 -10.74 6.51
N GLU A 309 6.10 -11.71 6.07
CA GLU A 309 4.99 -11.48 5.14
C GLU A 309 3.74 -11.12 5.92
N GLY A 310 3.00 -10.12 5.44
CA GLY A 310 1.75 -9.67 6.02
C GLY A 310 0.66 -9.45 4.99
N TYR A 311 -0.56 -9.31 5.48
CA TYR A 311 -1.75 -9.08 4.68
C TYR A 311 -2.52 -7.86 5.19
N GLY A 312 -3.12 -7.19 4.23
CA GLY A 312 -4.01 -6.08 4.49
C GLY A 312 -4.67 -5.53 3.24
N LEU A 313 -5.62 -4.65 3.46
CA LEU A 313 -6.38 -3.96 2.42
C LEU A 313 -6.66 -2.52 2.86
N SER A 314 -6.92 -1.64 1.90
CA SER A 314 -7.14 -0.21 2.20
C SER A 314 -8.29 0.00 3.19
N GLU A 315 -9.30 -0.83 3.11
CA GLU A 315 -10.49 -0.84 3.95
C GLU A 315 -10.20 -1.25 5.42
N ALA A 316 -8.97 -1.70 5.71
CA ALA A 316 -8.52 -2.09 7.06
C ALA A 316 -7.24 -1.34 7.53
N SER A 317 -6.82 -0.24 6.92
CA SER A 317 -5.81 0.75 7.36
C SER A 317 -4.32 0.38 7.38
N PRO A 318 -3.71 -0.59 6.71
CA PRO A 318 -4.33 -1.72 6.02
C PRO A 318 -4.24 -3.05 6.78
N VAL A 319 -3.33 -3.17 7.78
CA VAL A 319 -2.79 -4.44 8.24
C VAL A 319 -3.77 -5.21 9.11
N THR A 320 -3.92 -6.49 8.82
CA THR A 320 -4.72 -7.40 9.63
C THR A 320 -3.91 -8.58 10.17
N CYS A 321 -2.89 -9.01 9.42
CA CYS A 321 -2.01 -10.12 9.77
C CYS A 321 -0.56 -9.81 9.48
N PHE A 322 0.35 -10.38 10.27
CA PHE A 322 1.78 -10.52 9.98
C PHE A 322 2.30 -11.86 10.46
N ASN A 323 3.33 -12.39 9.77
CA ASN A 323 4.14 -13.46 10.33
C ASN A 323 4.86 -12.94 11.59
N PRO A 324 4.69 -13.61 12.74
CA PRO A 324 5.19 -13.16 14.02
C PRO A 324 6.73 -13.22 14.10
N LEU A 325 7.32 -12.43 15.01
CA LEU A 325 8.77 -12.40 15.24
C LEU A 325 9.20 -13.22 16.47
N ASP A 326 8.26 -13.56 17.34
CA ASP A 326 8.45 -14.29 18.61
C ASP A 326 8.25 -15.80 18.50
N ARG A 327 7.84 -16.29 17.34
CA ARG A 327 7.63 -17.71 17.02
C ARG A 327 7.94 -18.00 15.55
N PRO A 328 8.02 -19.28 15.12
CA PRO A 328 8.39 -19.63 13.75
C PRO A 328 7.48 -18.96 12.70
N ARG A 329 8.08 -18.30 11.72
CA ARG A 329 7.37 -17.78 10.53
C ARG A 329 7.07 -18.95 9.59
N LYS A 330 5.91 -18.90 8.94
CA LYS A 330 5.50 -19.93 7.97
C LYS A 330 5.48 -19.33 6.56
N PRO A 331 6.48 -19.63 5.70
CA PRO A 331 6.50 -19.17 4.32
C PRO A 331 5.21 -19.53 3.57
N GLY A 332 4.67 -18.56 2.82
CA GLY A 332 3.39 -18.70 2.11
C GLY A 332 2.16 -18.41 2.96
N SER A 333 2.30 -18.25 4.29
CA SER A 333 1.25 -17.72 5.13
C SER A 333 1.33 -16.19 5.22
N ILE A 334 0.20 -15.54 5.45
CA ILE A 334 0.11 -14.13 5.79
C ILE A 334 0.31 -13.87 7.29
N GLY A 335 0.65 -14.92 8.05
CA GLY A 335 0.87 -14.87 9.49
C GLY A 335 -0.41 -15.01 10.31
N THR A 336 -0.42 -14.35 11.45
CA THR A 336 -1.51 -14.38 12.43
C THR A 336 -2.04 -12.99 12.68
N ASN A 337 -3.17 -12.86 13.36
CA ASN A 337 -3.76 -11.57 13.73
C ASN A 337 -2.72 -10.66 14.39
N ILE A 338 -2.68 -9.40 13.97
CA ILE A 338 -2.01 -8.36 14.77
C ILE A 338 -2.89 -8.01 16.00
N TRP A 339 -2.36 -7.20 16.90
CA TRP A 339 -3.09 -6.81 18.11
C TRP A 339 -4.42 -6.11 17.78
N HIS A 340 -5.45 -6.33 18.59
CA HIS A 340 -6.79 -5.73 18.49
C HIS A 340 -7.54 -6.00 17.17
N VAL A 341 -6.99 -6.83 16.28
CA VAL A 341 -7.64 -7.23 15.02
C VAL A 341 -8.02 -8.71 15.10
N GLU A 342 -9.23 -9.03 14.70
CA GLU A 342 -9.76 -10.39 14.61
C GLU A 342 -10.03 -10.72 13.15
N ASN A 343 -9.46 -11.82 12.67
CA ASN A 343 -9.77 -12.40 11.36
C ASN A 343 -10.48 -13.73 11.57
N LYS A 344 -11.47 -14.02 10.72
CA LYS A 344 -12.18 -15.30 10.64
C LYS A 344 -12.32 -15.74 9.20
N ILE A 345 -12.54 -17.04 9.04
CA ILE A 345 -12.85 -17.64 7.74
C ILE A 345 -14.27 -18.18 7.79
N VAL A 346 -15.11 -17.71 6.86
CA VAL A 346 -16.54 -18.05 6.86
C VAL A 346 -16.98 -18.63 5.52
N ASN A 347 -18.03 -19.45 5.56
CA ASN A 347 -18.72 -19.95 4.38
C ASN A 347 -19.69 -18.89 3.80
N GLU A 348 -20.43 -19.23 2.75
CA GLU A 348 -21.38 -18.32 2.10
C GLU A 348 -22.56 -17.90 3.02
N LEU A 349 -22.84 -18.65 4.06
CA LEU A 349 -23.86 -18.34 5.08
C LEU A 349 -23.33 -17.42 6.19
N GLY A 350 -22.02 -17.10 6.19
CA GLY A 350 -21.37 -16.31 7.23
C GLY A 350 -20.99 -17.13 8.46
N GLU A 351 -21.06 -18.46 8.40
CA GLU A 351 -20.68 -19.36 9.48
C GLU A 351 -19.19 -19.67 9.41
N GLU A 352 -18.50 -19.71 10.56
CA GLU A 352 -17.08 -20.01 10.64
C GLU A 352 -16.82 -21.45 10.19
N VAL A 353 -15.83 -21.64 9.31
CA VAL A 353 -15.45 -22.96 8.78
C VAL A 353 -14.45 -23.65 9.69
N SER A 354 -14.30 -24.98 9.51
CA SER A 354 -13.32 -25.76 10.28
C SER A 354 -11.89 -25.43 9.87
N VAL A 355 -10.94 -25.69 10.77
CA VAL A 355 -9.50 -25.55 10.49
C VAL A 355 -9.11 -26.30 9.23
N GLY A 356 -8.40 -25.64 8.32
CA GLY A 356 -7.97 -26.17 7.03
C GLY A 356 -8.97 -26.01 5.89
N GLU A 357 -10.25 -25.73 6.18
CA GLU A 357 -11.26 -25.46 5.15
C GLU A 357 -11.08 -24.05 4.56
N VAL A 358 -11.45 -23.91 3.28
CA VAL A 358 -11.38 -22.64 2.55
C VAL A 358 -12.71 -21.90 2.67
N GLY A 359 -12.65 -20.63 3.03
CA GLY A 359 -13.79 -19.73 3.07
C GLY A 359 -13.38 -18.29 2.83
N GLU A 360 -14.31 -17.36 2.93
CA GLU A 360 -14.02 -15.93 2.81
C GLU A 360 -13.39 -15.41 4.11
N LEU A 361 -12.27 -14.68 3.96
CA LEU A 361 -11.63 -13.99 5.08
C LEU A 361 -12.46 -12.76 5.44
N ILE A 362 -12.87 -12.65 6.70
CA ILE A 362 -13.54 -11.47 7.25
C ILE A 362 -12.73 -10.88 8.38
N VAL A 363 -12.83 -9.57 8.56
CA VAL A 363 -12.00 -8.81 9.49
C VAL A 363 -12.85 -7.95 10.40
N ARG A 364 -12.50 -7.88 11.68
CA ARG A 364 -13.06 -6.94 12.65
C ARG A 364 -11.94 -6.34 13.50
N GLY A 365 -12.02 -5.03 13.77
CA GLY A 365 -11.05 -4.34 14.59
C GLY A 365 -11.17 -2.82 14.49
N PRO A 366 -10.44 -2.08 15.35
CA PRO A 366 -10.44 -0.62 15.33
C PRO A 366 -9.81 -0.04 14.04
N ASN A 367 -9.13 -0.86 13.25
CA ASN A 367 -8.51 -0.53 11.98
C ASN A 367 -9.47 -0.57 10.77
N VAL A 368 -10.68 -1.10 10.92
CA VAL A 368 -11.65 -1.25 9.83
C VAL A 368 -12.29 0.09 9.50
N MET A 369 -12.35 0.44 8.22
CA MET A 369 -12.90 1.69 7.70
C MET A 369 -14.32 1.99 8.19
N LYS A 370 -14.68 3.26 8.22
CA LYS A 370 -16.05 3.73 8.51
C LYS A 370 -17.04 3.35 7.39
N GLY A 371 -16.56 3.17 6.18
CA GLY A 371 -17.33 2.84 4.98
C GLY A 371 -16.75 3.50 3.74
N TYR A 372 -17.42 3.35 2.59
CA TYR A 372 -17.04 4.04 1.36
C TYR A 372 -17.71 5.41 1.26
N TYR A 373 -16.93 6.42 0.93
CA TYR A 373 -17.39 7.80 0.76
C TYR A 373 -18.42 7.91 -0.37
N ASN A 374 -19.58 8.53 -0.08
CA ASN A 374 -20.70 8.68 -1.02
C ASN A 374 -21.19 7.35 -1.65
N ALA A 375 -20.97 6.18 -0.99
CA ALA A 375 -21.33 4.87 -1.51
C ALA A 375 -21.92 3.95 -0.41
N PRO A 376 -23.12 4.26 0.13
CA PRO A 376 -23.71 3.51 1.24
C PRO A 376 -24.08 2.06 0.85
N GLU A 377 -24.52 1.82 -0.38
CA GLU A 377 -24.86 0.48 -0.87
C GLU A 377 -23.61 -0.42 -0.94
N ASP A 378 -22.51 0.13 -1.49
CA ASP A 378 -21.23 -0.57 -1.53
C ASP A 378 -20.70 -0.85 -0.12
N THR A 379 -20.90 0.09 0.82
CA THR A 379 -20.54 -0.08 2.22
C THR A 379 -21.32 -1.23 2.85
N ALA A 380 -22.64 -1.25 2.70
CA ALA A 380 -23.50 -2.31 3.22
C ALA A 380 -23.20 -3.69 2.60
N ALA A 381 -22.68 -3.71 1.37
CA ALA A 381 -22.27 -4.95 0.72
C ALA A 381 -21.07 -5.63 1.37
N VAL A 382 -20.14 -4.84 1.98
CA VAL A 382 -18.90 -5.35 2.55
C VAL A 382 -18.82 -5.25 4.07
N LEU A 383 -19.52 -4.32 4.71
CA LEU A 383 -19.59 -4.19 6.18
C LEU A 383 -20.90 -4.78 6.68
N ARG A 384 -20.84 -5.91 7.39
CA ARG A 384 -22.01 -6.63 7.90
C ARG A 384 -21.76 -7.02 9.35
N ASP A 385 -22.65 -6.64 10.26
CA ASP A 385 -22.58 -6.99 11.67
C ASP A 385 -21.22 -6.71 12.33
N GLY A 386 -20.57 -5.60 11.94
CA GLY A 386 -19.26 -5.18 12.43
C GLY A 386 -18.06 -5.93 11.81
N TRP A 387 -18.29 -6.79 10.78
CA TRP A 387 -17.27 -7.48 10.02
C TRP A 387 -17.10 -6.91 8.62
N LEU A 388 -15.85 -6.74 8.22
CA LEU A 388 -15.47 -6.42 6.85
C LEU A 388 -15.28 -7.72 6.06
N TYR A 389 -16.08 -7.94 5.04
CA TYR A 389 -15.97 -9.02 4.07
C TYR A 389 -14.96 -8.62 3.00
N THR A 390 -13.80 -9.29 2.98
CA THR A 390 -12.65 -8.86 2.17
C THR A 390 -12.75 -9.23 0.69
N GLY A 391 -13.55 -10.24 0.37
CA GLY A 391 -13.58 -10.86 -0.96
C GLY A 391 -12.36 -11.74 -1.25
N ASP A 392 -11.46 -11.94 -0.28
CA ASP A 392 -10.32 -12.84 -0.40
C ASP A 392 -10.65 -14.18 0.26
N LEU A 393 -10.32 -15.27 -0.41
CA LEU A 393 -10.48 -16.62 0.13
C LEU A 393 -9.21 -17.04 0.88
N ALA A 394 -9.40 -17.62 2.04
CA ALA A 394 -8.31 -18.06 2.90
C ALA A 394 -8.63 -19.39 3.59
N ARG A 395 -7.62 -19.98 4.17
CA ARG A 395 -7.71 -21.08 5.16
C ARG A 395 -6.82 -20.76 6.34
N MET A 396 -7.12 -21.36 7.48
CA MET A 396 -6.32 -21.25 8.71
C MET A 396 -5.78 -22.63 9.10
N ASP A 397 -4.55 -22.71 9.59
CA ASP A 397 -4.03 -23.94 10.17
C ASP A 397 -4.33 -24.04 11.68
N ASP A 398 -3.98 -25.18 12.29
CA ASP A 398 -4.19 -25.48 13.70
C ASP A 398 -3.35 -24.63 14.68
N GLU A 399 -2.32 -23.92 14.16
CA GLU A 399 -1.52 -22.97 14.93
C GLU A 399 -2.01 -21.52 14.76
N GLY A 400 -3.09 -21.27 14.00
CA GLY A 400 -3.71 -19.97 13.79
C GLY A 400 -3.04 -19.10 12.71
N TYR A 401 -2.25 -19.70 11.80
CA TYR A 401 -1.71 -19.00 10.65
C TYR A 401 -2.72 -19.01 9.50
N PHE A 402 -2.93 -17.85 8.91
CA PHE A 402 -3.80 -17.68 7.76
C PHE A 402 -3.01 -17.80 6.44
N TYR A 403 -3.65 -18.37 5.43
CA TYR A 403 -3.11 -18.53 4.09
C TYR A 403 -4.13 -18.01 3.08
N ILE A 404 -3.79 -16.98 2.31
CA ILE A 404 -4.62 -16.55 1.20
C ILE A 404 -4.57 -17.62 0.12
N VAL A 405 -5.73 -18.11 -0.27
CA VAL A 405 -5.88 -19.09 -1.35
C VAL A 405 -6.00 -18.38 -2.69
N ASP A 406 -6.95 -17.45 -2.80
CA ASP A 406 -7.11 -16.55 -3.97
C ASP A 406 -8.18 -15.49 -3.67
N ARG A 407 -8.53 -14.69 -4.69
CA ARG A 407 -9.70 -13.82 -4.63
C ARG A 407 -10.94 -14.53 -5.12
N LYS A 408 -12.06 -14.33 -4.43
CA LYS A 408 -13.36 -14.93 -4.78
C LYS A 408 -13.74 -14.69 -6.24
N LYS A 409 -13.45 -13.49 -6.78
CA LYS A 409 -13.70 -13.09 -8.17
C LYS A 409 -12.70 -13.60 -9.21
N ASP A 410 -11.56 -14.11 -8.77
CA ASP A 410 -10.47 -14.56 -9.65
C ASP A 410 -10.44 -16.09 -9.82
N ILE A 411 -11.31 -16.82 -9.09
CA ILE A 411 -11.48 -18.27 -9.25
C ILE A 411 -11.81 -18.59 -10.70
N VAL A 412 -11.18 -19.64 -11.24
CA VAL A 412 -11.44 -20.17 -12.58
C VAL A 412 -12.28 -21.43 -12.47
N LEU A 413 -13.42 -21.46 -13.15
CA LEU A 413 -14.35 -22.59 -13.12
C LEU A 413 -14.10 -23.55 -14.28
N VAL A 414 -13.21 -24.53 -14.09
CA VAL A 414 -12.81 -25.48 -15.13
C VAL A 414 -13.66 -26.75 -15.03
N GLY A 415 -14.63 -26.93 -15.92
CA GLY A 415 -15.48 -28.11 -15.94
C GLY A 415 -16.25 -28.33 -14.62
N GLY A 416 -16.61 -27.26 -13.92
CA GLY A 416 -17.30 -27.30 -12.62
C GLY A 416 -16.38 -27.38 -11.41
N TYR A 417 -15.06 -27.45 -11.62
CA TYR A 417 -14.08 -27.46 -10.53
C TYR A 417 -13.49 -26.06 -10.32
N ASN A 418 -13.34 -25.66 -9.06
CA ASN A 418 -12.63 -24.44 -8.70
C ASN A 418 -11.13 -24.62 -8.90
N VAL A 419 -10.53 -23.77 -9.72
CA VAL A 419 -9.10 -23.62 -9.86
C VAL A 419 -8.69 -22.26 -9.32
N TYR A 420 -7.75 -22.27 -8.40
CA TYR A 420 -7.19 -21.06 -7.81
C TYR A 420 -5.94 -20.66 -8.61
N PRO A 421 -5.95 -19.53 -9.32
CA PRO A 421 -4.80 -19.07 -10.12
C PRO A 421 -3.47 -19.09 -9.36
N ARG A 422 -3.51 -18.70 -8.09
CA ARG A 422 -2.32 -18.70 -7.24
C ARG A 422 -1.66 -20.07 -7.10
N GLU A 423 -2.43 -21.15 -7.01
CA GLU A 423 -1.89 -22.49 -6.91
C GLU A 423 -1.08 -22.85 -8.17
N VAL A 424 -1.54 -22.43 -9.32
CA VAL A 424 -0.84 -22.62 -10.61
C VAL A 424 0.42 -21.77 -10.67
N GLU A 425 0.31 -20.50 -10.22
CA GLU A 425 1.44 -19.57 -10.15
C GLU A 425 2.56 -20.08 -9.24
N GLU A 426 2.24 -20.58 -8.06
CA GLU A 426 3.21 -21.12 -7.11
C GLU A 426 3.99 -22.32 -7.69
N VAL A 427 3.32 -23.18 -8.46
CA VAL A 427 3.99 -24.30 -9.13
C VAL A 427 4.94 -23.76 -10.21
N LEU A 428 4.49 -22.84 -11.05
CA LEU A 428 5.32 -22.26 -12.11
C LEU A 428 6.51 -21.46 -11.54
N TYR A 429 6.36 -20.75 -10.43
CA TYR A 429 7.47 -20.05 -9.76
C TYR A 429 8.57 -20.98 -9.23
N GLN A 430 8.30 -22.27 -9.01
CA GLN A 430 9.30 -23.25 -8.61
C GLN A 430 10.22 -23.65 -9.77
N HIS A 431 9.80 -23.42 -11.01
CA HIS A 431 10.61 -23.73 -12.18
C HIS A 431 11.75 -22.69 -12.33
N GLU A 432 13.00 -23.18 -12.51
CA GLU A 432 14.20 -22.34 -12.53
C GLU A 432 14.21 -21.23 -13.58
N ALA A 433 13.58 -21.47 -14.74
CA ALA A 433 13.51 -20.52 -15.85
C ALA A 433 12.48 -19.39 -15.63
N VAL A 434 11.56 -19.51 -14.67
CA VAL A 434 10.46 -18.55 -14.46
C VAL A 434 10.89 -17.40 -13.56
N ALA A 435 10.78 -16.18 -14.07
CA ALA A 435 11.01 -14.93 -13.32
C ALA A 435 9.73 -14.40 -12.70
N GLU A 436 8.65 -14.33 -13.50
CA GLU A 436 7.34 -13.86 -13.06
C GLU A 436 6.25 -14.67 -13.77
N VAL A 437 5.10 -14.83 -13.09
CA VAL A 437 3.93 -15.52 -13.69
C VAL A 437 2.62 -14.94 -13.16
N VAL A 438 1.62 -14.90 -14.04
CA VAL A 438 0.21 -14.65 -13.70
C VAL A 438 -0.67 -15.66 -14.42
N ALA A 439 -1.55 -16.33 -13.68
CA ALA A 439 -2.58 -17.19 -14.22
C ALA A 439 -3.95 -16.49 -14.19
N ILE A 440 -4.75 -16.70 -15.23
CA ILE A 440 -6.12 -16.19 -15.34
C ILE A 440 -7.05 -17.25 -15.93
N GLY A 441 -8.35 -17.09 -15.67
CA GLY A 441 -9.39 -17.81 -16.41
C GLY A 441 -9.65 -17.14 -17.77
N VAL A 442 -9.79 -17.96 -18.78
CA VAL A 442 -10.23 -17.55 -20.12
C VAL A 442 -11.43 -18.43 -20.55
N PRO A 443 -12.38 -17.92 -21.34
CA PRO A 443 -13.49 -18.72 -21.85
C PRO A 443 -13.02 -19.97 -22.60
N ASP A 444 -13.70 -21.09 -22.38
CA ASP A 444 -13.45 -22.37 -23.06
C ASP A 444 -14.77 -23.02 -23.47
N GLU A 445 -14.86 -23.45 -24.72
CA GLU A 445 -16.11 -24.01 -25.28
C GLU A 445 -16.57 -25.31 -24.60
N ASN A 446 -15.64 -26.11 -24.11
CA ASN A 446 -15.94 -27.43 -23.54
C ASN A 446 -15.99 -27.44 -22.00
N LEU A 447 -15.23 -26.57 -21.35
CA LEU A 447 -15.03 -26.54 -19.90
C LEU A 447 -15.66 -25.34 -19.21
N GLY A 448 -16.25 -24.42 -19.99
CA GLY A 448 -16.72 -23.11 -19.51
C GLY A 448 -15.56 -22.13 -19.39
N GLU A 449 -14.57 -22.42 -18.56
CA GLU A 449 -13.30 -21.69 -18.48
C GLU A 449 -12.12 -22.66 -18.53
N ALA A 450 -10.96 -22.12 -18.94
CA ALA A 450 -9.68 -22.80 -18.86
C ALA A 450 -8.61 -21.86 -18.26
N VAL A 451 -7.57 -22.43 -17.67
CA VAL A 451 -6.45 -21.66 -17.14
C VAL A 451 -5.51 -21.27 -18.27
N ARG A 452 -5.17 -19.98 -18.35
CA ARG A 452 -4.05 -19.46 -19.16
C ARG A 452 -3.02 -18.82 -18.24
N ALA A 453 -1.74 -19.15 -18.45
CA ALA A 453 -0.64 -18.52 -17.72
C ALA A 453 0.13 -17.56 -18.63
N TYR A 454 0.55 -16.43 -18.08
CA TYR A 454 1.49 -15.49 -18.70
C TYR A 454 2.79 -15.53 -17.92
N VAL A 455 3.89 -15.78 -18.60
CA VAL A 455 5.19 -16.06 -17.97
C VAL A 455 6.25 -15.11 -18.50
N VAL A 456 7.06 -14.56 -17.60
CA VAL A 456 8.33 -13.88 -17.92
C VAL A 456 9.47 -14.81 -17.52
N LEU A 457 10.40 -15.03 -18.46
CA LEU A 457 11.56 -15.88 -18.23
C LEU A 457 12.73 -15.08 -17.67
N LYS A 458 13.56 -15.72 -16.84
CA LYS A 458 14.81 -15.14 -16.32
C LYS A 458 15.85 -15.03 -17.41
N ASN A 459 16.27 -16.17 -17.92
CA ASN A 459 17.22 -16.34 -19.00
C ASN A 459 17.04 -17.77 -19.55
N GLY A 460 17.14 -17.93 -20.86
CA GLY A 460 17.09 -19.25 -21.48
C GLY A 460 15.79 -19.53 -22.24
N ALA A 461 15.81 -20.59 -23.01
CA ALA A 461 14.66 -21.05 -23.77
C ALA A 461 14.02 -22.23 -23.03
N VAL A 462 12.82 -22.02 -22.55
CA VAL A 462 11.89 -23.08 -22.13
C VAL A 462 10.65 -22.94 -22.98
N THR A 463 10.06 -24.05 -23.39
CA THR A 463 8.87 -24.06 -24.23
C THR A 463 7.59 -24.10 -23.39
N GLU A 464 6.47 -23.78 -24.04
CA GLU A 464 5.14 -23.93 -23.45
C GLU A 464 4.88 -25.37 -23.03
N GLU A 465 5.27 -26.33 -23.89
CA GLU A 465 5.09 -27.76 -23.64
C GLU A 465 5.89 -28.23 -22.41
N GLU A 466 7.13 -27.75 -22.24
CA GLU A 466 7.96 -28.10 -21.07
C GLU A 466 7.37 -27.57 -19.78
N LEU A 467 6.90 -26.31 -19.74
CA LEU A 467 6.24 -25.75 -18.55
C LEU A 467 4.87 -26.40 -18.28
N THR A 468 4.10 -26.70 -19.33
CA THR A 468 2.82 -27.43 -19.20
C THR A 468 3.05 -28.83 -18.65
N TYR A 469 4.07 -29.52 -19.14
CA TYR A 469 4.49 -30.82 -18.63
C TYR A 469 4.92 -30.73 -17.17
N TYR A 470 5.73 -29.73 -16.82
CA TYR A 470 6.13 -29.45 -15.44
C TYR A 470 4.91 -29.27 -14.53
N CYS A 471 3.93 -28.43 -14.95
CA CYS A 471 2.69 -28.29 -14.21
C CYS A 471 1.93 -29.59 -14.04
N SER A 472 1.92 -30.46 -15.06
CA SER A 472 1.22 -31.75 -15.02
C SER A 472 1.79 -32.75 -14.02
N LEU A 473 3.05 -32.58 -13.61
CA LEU A 473 3.70 -33.39 -12.57
C LEU A 473 3.31 -32.95 -11.14
N HIS A 474 2.84 -31.72 -10.98
CA HIS A 474 2.60 -31.10 -9.68
C HIS A 474 1.14 -30.72 -9.43
N LEU A 475 0.31 -30.65 -10.49
CA LEU A 475 -1.09 -30.21 -10.41
C LEU A 475 -2.04 -31.31 -10.92
N ALA A 476 -3.26 -31.31 -10.37
CA ALA A 476 -4.35 -32.10 -10.94
C ALA A 476 -4.64 -31.66 -12.38
N LYS A 477 -5.04 -32.58 -13.26
CA LYS A 477 -5.20 -32.37 -14.69
C LYS A 477 -6.05 -31.13 -15.05
N TYR A 478 -7.12 -30.86 -14.31
CA TYR A 478 -8.02 -29.73 -14.56
C TYR A 478 -7.42 -28.37 -14.16
N LYS A 479 -6.32 -28.35 -13.36
CA LYS A 479 -5.58 -27.15 -12.92
C LYS A 479 -4.44 -26.77 -13.85
N VAL A 480 -3.99 -27.73 -14.70
CA VAL A 480 -2.87 -27.50 -15.63
C VAL A 480 -3.26 -26.42 -16.63
N PRO A 481 -2.44 -25.38 -16.84
CA PRO A 481 -2.71 -24.37 -17.87
C PRO A 481 -2.95 -25.00 -19.23
N LYS A 482 -4.02 -24.59 -19.88
CA LYS A 482 -4.33 -24.99 -21.27
C LYS A 482 -3.40 -24.29 -22.28
N SER A 483 -2.91 -23.10 -21.91
CA SER A 483 -1.94 -22.35 -22.71
C SER A 483 -1.02 -21.51 -21.82
N ILE A 484 0.23 -21.35 -22.26
CA ILE A 484 1.22 -20.49 -21.60
C ILE A 484 1.75 -19.50 -22.64
N GLU A 485 1.59 -18.22 -22.37
CA GLU A 485 2.09 -17.13 -23.23
C GLU A 485 3.32 -16.48 -22.57
N PHE A 486 4.40 -16.34 -23.33
CA PHE A 486 5.59 -15.66 -22.85
C PHE A 486 5.51 -14.17 -23.12
N LEU A 487 5.86 -13.36 -22.13
CA LEU A 487 5.91 -11.90 -22.22
C LEU A 487 7.29 -11.41 -21.78
N GLU A 488 7.70 -10.24 -22.30
CA GLU A 488 8.92 -9.57 -21.84
C GLU A 488 8.70 -8.97 -20.44
N GLU A 489 7.50 -8.47 -20.17
CA GLU A 489 7.09 -7.87 -18.89
C GLU A 489 5.60 -8.10 -18.64
N LEU A 490 5.24 -8.36 -17.38
CA LEU A 490 3.84 -8.43 -16.95
C LEU A 490 3.30 -7.03 -16.61
N PRO A 491 2.04 -6.72 -16.93
CA PRO A 491 1.44 -5.44 -16.57
C PRO A 491 1.33 -5.28 -15.05
N LYS A 492 1.83 -4.15 -14.54
CA LYS A 492 1.86 -3.81 -13.11
C LYS A 492 1.24 -2.44 -12.88
N ASN A 493 0.67 -2.25 -11.70
CA ASN A 493 0.31 -0.92 -11.24
C ASN A 493 1.54 -0.20 -10.65
N THR A 494 1.34 1.05 -10.20
CA THR A 494 2.39 1.89 -9.62
C THR A 494 3.00 1.37 -8.32
N THR A 495 2.31 0.47 -7.64
CA THR A 495 2.82 -0.22 -6.44
C THR A 495 3.56 -1.51 -6.77
N GLY A 496 3.68 -1.88 -8.05
CA GLY A 496 4.31 -3.13 -8.49
C GLY A 496 3.40 -4.35 -8.43
N LYS A 497 2.09 -4.18 -8.17
CA LYS A 497 1.11 -5.27 -8.16
C LYS A 497 0.71 -5.64 -9.59
N LEU A 498 0.70 -6.95 -9.89
CA LEU A 498 0.30 -7.49 -11.17
C LEU A 498 -1.17 -7.21 -11.50
N LEU A 499 -1.45 -6.79 -12.72
CA LEU A 499 -2.78 -6.37 -13.21
C LEU A 499 -3.45 -7.50 -14.01
N ARG A 500 -4.07 -8.48 -13.32
CA ARG A 500 -4.82 -9.59 -13.97
C ARG A 500 -5.91 -9.09 -14.92
N ARG A 501 -6.54 -7.96 -14.62
CA ARG A 501 -7.58 -7.38 -15.48
C ARG A 501 -7.04 -7.03 -16.86
N ALA A 502 -5.89 -6.39 -16.97
CA ALA A 502 -5.28 -6.05 -18.26
C ALA A 502 -4.98 -7.30 -19.11
N LEU A 503 -4.57 -8.40 -18.45
CA LEU A 503 -4.33 -9.67 -19.13
C LEU A 503 -5.63 -10.35 -19.59
N ARG A 504 -6.72 -10.26 -18.81
CA ARG A 504 -8.04 -10.73 -19.23
C ARG A 504 -8.58 -9.96 -20.44
N GLU A 505 -8.44 -8.63 -20.43
CA GLU A 505 -8.83 -7.78 -21.56
C GLU A 505 -8.04 -8.13 -22.82
N LYS A 506 -6.72 -8.38 -22.69
CA LYS A 506 -5.86 -8.87 -23.79
C LYS A 506 -6.33 -10.24 -24.31
N ALA A 507 -6.66 -11.17 -23.42
CA ALA A 507 -7.08 -12.52 -23.78
C ALA A 507 -8.41 -12.59 -24.51
N VAL A 508 -9.32 -11.62 -24.30
CA VAL A 508 -10.61 -11.51 -24.99
C VAL A 508 -10.45 -10.91 -26.39
N GLN A 509 -9.38 -10.13 -26.63
CA GLN A 509 -9.11 -9.49 -27.92
C GLN A 509 -8.30 -10.38 -28.86
N ALA A 510 -7.68 -11.44 -28.38
CA ALA A 510 -6.88 -12.41 -29.12
C ALA A 510 -7.70 -13.63 -29.52
#